data_1acb53518ec78d2e02a9f7414b4c7e6a
#
_entry.id   1acb53518ec78d2e02a9f7414b4c7e6a
#
_cell.length_a   1.000
_cell.length_b   1.000
_cell.length_c   1.000
_cell.angle_alpha   90.00
_cell.angle_beta   90.00
_cell.angle_gamma   90.00
#
_symmetry.space_group_name_H-M   'P 1'
#
loop_
_entity.id
_entity.type
_entity.pdbx_description
1 polymer ?
#
loop_
_entity_poly.entity_id
_entity_poly.type
_entity_poly.pdbx_seq_one_letter_code
_entity_poly.pdbx_strand_id
1 'polypeptide(L)'
;MLFRSCTYPKYKNGWRVKASPNGVLTDENGTEYNYLYWEGETNARFDFSKGFCVKGGDTAAFLETALEKLGLNRREANEFIVFWLPLMEQNPYNVISFQADCYTQAAKLEVEPAPDTVIRVFMAWQKSDAFVGIAEQALTAPERRGFTVVEWGGTEISTGDEN
;
A
#
# COMPACT_ATOMS: atom_id res chain seq x y z
N MET A 1 -4.29 -12.28 -13.81
CA MET A 1 -4.91 -11.17 -14.57
C MET A 1 -5.56 -10.26 -13.54
N LEU A 2 -5.12 -9.03 -13.42
CA LEU A 2 -5.69 -8.10 -12.44
C LEU A 2 -6.94 -7.46 -13.07
N PHE A 3 -8.12 -7.72 -12.49
CA PHE A 3 -9.33 -7.00 -12.86
C PHE A 3 -9.42 -5.72 -12.06
N ARG A 4 -9.44 -4.55 -12.72
CA ARG A 4 -9.68 -3.27 -12.06
C ARG A 4 -11.19 -3.11 -11.84
N SER A 5 -11.62 -3.14 -10.58
CA SER A 5 -13.03 -2.99 -10.19
C SER A 5 -13.44 -1.53 -10.05
N CYS A 6 -12.52 -0.66 -9.58
CA CYS A 6 -12.74 0.77 -9.42
C CYS A 6 -11.49 1.57 -9.77
N THR A 7 -11.68 2.77 -10.34
CA THR A 7 -10.60 3.71 -10.61
C THR A 7 -11.08 5.15 -10.44
N TYR A 8 -10.23 6.00 -9.87
CA TYR A 8 -10.47 7.43 -9.81
C TYR A 8 -9.16 8.22 -9.97
N PRO A 9 -9.09 9.20 -10.91
CA PRO A 9 -10.05 9.44 -12.00
C PRO A 9 -10.27 8.21 -12.85
N LYS A 10 -11.35 8.19 -13.64
CA LYS A 10 -11.68 7.00 -14.44
C LYS A 10 -10.54 6.63 -15.40
N TYR A 11 -10.06 5.40 -15.26
CA TYR A 11 -9.03 4.85 -16.13
C TYR A 11 -9.61 4.49 -17.50
N LYS A 12 -8.92 4.89 -18.56
CA LYS A 12 -9.23 4.51 -19.94
C LYS A 12 -8.10 3.65 -20.49
N ASN A 13 -7.06 4.29 -21.01
CA ASN A 13 -5.83 3.66 -21.54
C ASN A 13 -4.58 4.14 -20.77
N GLY A 14 -4.74 4.57 -19.55
CA GLY A 14 -3.75 5.19 -18.71
C GLY A 14 -4.27 6.50 -18.12
N TRP A 15 -3.48 7.08 -17.23
CA TRP A 15 -3.66 8.45 -16.76
C TRP A 15 -2.53 9.31 -17.31
N ARG A 16 -2.88 10.51 -17.78
CA ARG A 16 -1.92 11.53 -18.17
C ARG A 16 -2.05 12.69 -17.22
N VAL A 17 -0.99 12.95 -16.47
CA VAL A 17 -0.99 13.99 -15.44
C VAL A 17 0.36 14.72 -15.44
N LYS A 18 0.34 15.97 -15.05
CA LYS A 18 1.53 16.73 -14.69
C LYS A 18 1.73 16.58 -13.18
N ALA A 19 2.83 16.00 -12.75
CA ALA A 19 3.19 15.90 -11.35
C ALA A 19 4.00 17.12 -10.91
N SER A 20 3.61 17.71 -9.81
CA SER A 20 4.33 18.82 -9.17
C SER A 20 5.26 18.29 -8.06
N PRO A 21 6.34 19.00 -7.70
CA PRO A 21 7.26 18.56 -6.64
C PRO A 21 6.59 18.34 -5.26
N ASN A 22 5.45 19.00 -5.02
CA ASN A 22 4.65 18.82 -3.80
C ASN A 22 3.70 17.61 -3.86
N GLY A 23 3.72 16.82 -4.95
CA GLY A 23 2.89 15.63 -5.13
C GLY A 23 1.51 15.89 -5.75
N VAL A 24 1.13 17.14 -6.03
CA VAL A 24 -0.13 17.42 -6.74
C VAL A 24 -0.03 16.96 -8.18
N LEU A 25 -1.07 16.27 -8.63
CA LEU A 25 -1.23 15.77 -9.99
C LEU A 25 -2.30 16.57 -10.71
N THR A 26 -2.00 17.12 -11.87
CA THR A 26 -2.94 17.91 -12.66
C THR A 26 -3.21 17.21 -13.99
N ASP A 27 -4.47 16.96 -14.33
CA ASP A 27 -4.85 16.35 -15.60
C ASP A 27 -4.87 17.37 -16.77
N GLU A 28 -5.19 16.87 -17.98
CA GLU A 28 -5.24 17.68 -19.20
C GLU A 28 -6.31 18.79 -19.15
N ASN A 29 -7.30 18.69 -18.27
CA ASN A 29 -8.37 19.66 -18.07
C ASN A 29 -8.05 20.67 -16.95
N GLY A 30 -6.90 20.56 -16.31
CA GLY A 30 -6.52 21.40 -15.19
C GLY A 30 -7.11 20.97 -13.84
N THR A 31 -7.71 19.77 -13.76
CA THR A 31 -8.22 19.24 -12.49
C THR A 31 -7.06 18.69 -11.66
N GLU A 32 -7.04 19.07 -10.39
CA GLU A 32 -6.00 18.64 -9.45
C GLU A 32 -6.44 17.44 -8.64
N TYR A 33 -5.49 16.52 -8.41
CA TYR A 33 -5.66 15.31 -7.61
C TYR A 33 -4.48 15.17 -6.64
N ASN A 34 -4.76 14.64 -5.46
CA ASN A 34 -3.72 14.26 -4.51
C ASN A 34 -3.06 12.92 -4.86
N TYR A 35 -3.84 12.01 -5.47
CA TYR A 35 -3.40 10.69 -5.93
C TYR A 35 -4.33 10.16 -7.01
N LEU A 36 -3.87 9.12 -7.71
CA LEU A 36 -4.68 8.33 -8.62
C LEU A 36 -5.04 7.04 -7.91
N TYR A 37 -6.31 6.67 -7.93
CA TYR A 37 -6.81 5.49 -7.23
C TYR A 37 -7.18 4.38 -8.20
N TRP A 38 -6.82 3.17 -7.84
CA TRP A 38 -7.34 1.98 -8.49
C TRP A 38 -7.49 0.84 -7.48
N GLU A 39 -8.47 0.00 -7.72
CA GLU A 39 -8.77 -1.19 -6.97
C GLU A 39 -8.89 -2.37 -7.94
N GLY A 40 -8.44 -3.54 -7.53
CA GLY A 40 -8.51 -4.74 -8.34
C GLY A 40 -8.48 -6.00 -7.52
N GLU A 41 -8.98 -7.07 -8.10
CA GLU A 41 -8.94 -8.40 -7.50
C GLU A 41 -7.66 -9.13 -7.93
N THR A 42 -7.06 -9.88 -7.03
CA THR A 42 -5.89 -10.71 -7.29
C THR A 42 -6.06 -12.09 -6.69
N ASN A 43 -5.58 -13.10 -7.39
CA ASN A 43 -5.45 -14.47 -6.87
C ASN A 43 -4.04 -14.71 -6.26
N ALA A 44 -3.29 -13.65 -5.98
CA ALA A 44 -1.97 -13.77 -5.37
C ALA A 44 -2.09 -14.41 -3.97
N ARG A 45 -1.20 -15.34 -3.68
CA ARG A 45 -1.03 -15.89 -2.34
C ARG A 45 -0.02 -15.03 -1.60
N PHE A 46 -0.38 -14.59 -0.39
CA PHE A 46 0.48 -13.77 0.45
C PHE A 46 1.23 -14.66 1.45
N ASP A 47 2.51 -14.34 1.64
CA ASP A 47 3.39 -15.09 2.55
C ASP A 47 3.39 -14.41 3.94
N PHE A 48 2.88 -15.11 4.93
CA PHE A 48 2.88 -14.72 6.34
C PHE A 48 3.95 -15.44 7.17
N SER A 49 5.00 -15.97 6.54
CA SER A 49 6.14 -16.54 7.27
C SER A 49 6.90 -15.50 8.10
N LYS A 50 6.82 -14.23 7.68
CA LYS A 50 7.36 -13.06 8.38
C LYS A 50 6.34 -11.92 8.38
N GLY A 51 6.34 -11.16 9.47
CA GLY A 51 5.42 -10.05 9.63
C GLY A 51 5.44 -9.51 11.05
N PHE A 52 4.28 -9.05 11.49
CA PHE A 52 4.10 -8.42 12.81
C PHE A 52 2.73 -8.82 13.35
N CYS A 53 2.65 -9.01 14.66
CA CYS A 53 1.37 -9.15 15.35
C CYS A 53 1.20 -7.96 16.29
N VAL A 54 0.26 -7.08 15.95
CA VAL A 54 0.10 -5.78 16.59
C VAL A 54 -1.28 -5.72 17.25
N LYS A 55 -1.37 -5.22 18.49
CA LYS A 55 -2.66 -4.93 19.11
C LYS A 55 -3.41 -3.87 18.31
N GLY A 56 -4.72 -3.99 18.22
CA GLY A 56 -5.54 -3.02 17.49
C GLY A 56 -5.25 -1.57 17.90
N GLY A 57 -5.26 -1.27 19.20
CA GLY A 57 -4.99 0.06 19.72
C GLY A 57 -3.56 0.60 19.46
N ASP A 58 -2.60 -0.27 19.16
CA ASP A 58 -1.21 0.10 18.86
C ASP A 58 -0.95 0.24 17.34
N THR A 59 -1.97 -0.08 16.51
CA THR A 59 -1.82 -0.15 15.04
C THR A 59 -1.41 1.18 14.44
N ALA A 60 -1.94 2.30 14.90
CA ALA A 60 -1.57 3.62 14.38
C ALA A 60 -0.07 3.91 14.55
N ALA A 61 0.46 3.75 15.76
CA ALA A 61 1.87 3.99 16.07
C ALA A 61 2.79 3.01 15.33
N PHE A 62 2.37 1.75 15.19
CA PHE A 62 3.08 0.75 14.40
C PHE A 62 3.16 1.17 12.93
N LEU A 63 2.04 1.55 12.32
CA LEU A 63 1.99 1.96 10.91
C LEU A 63 2.83 3.21 10.66
N GLU A 64 2.81 4.21 11.55
CA GLU A 64 3.68 5.39 11.43
C GLU A 64 5.15 4.99 11.29
N THR A 65 5.63 4.12 12.16
CA THR A 65 7.02 3.65 12.16
C THR A 65 7.34 2.75 10.96
N ALA A 66 6.44 1.81 10.63
CA ALA A 66 6.66 0.88 9.55
C ALA A 66 6.68 1.56 8.17
N LEU A 67 5.74 2.48 7.93
CA LEU A 67 5.64 3.20 6.66
C LEU A 67 6.82 4.14 6.42
N GLU A 68 7.35 4.77 7.48
CA GLU A 68 8.58 5.55 7.40
C GLU A 68 9.77 4.68 6.97
N LYS A 69 9.94 3.50 7.57
CA LYS A 69 10.97 2.53 7.17
C LYS A 69 10.79 2.03 5.73
N LEU A 70 9.57 1.98 5.24
CA LEU A 70 9.23 1.61 3.86
C LEU A 70 9.36 2.77 2.87
N GLY A 71 9.74 3.97 3.33
CA GLY A 71 10.08 5.11 2.50
C GLY A 71 8.92 6.08 2.21
N LEU A 72 7.76 5.91 2.83
CA LEU A 72 6.67 6.87 2.72
C LEU A 72 6.99 8.13 3.52
N ASN A 73 6.74 9.30 2.93
CA ASN A 73 6.78 10.54 3.67
C ASN A 73 5.53 10.68 4.58
N ARG A 74 5.52 11.71 5.44
CA ARG A 74 4.43 11.88 6.42
C ARG A 74 3.05 12.01 5.77
N ARG A 75 2.95 12.70 4.65
CA ARG A 75 1.67 12.87 3.93
C ARG A 75 1.18 11.54 3.34
N GLU A 76 2.05 10.80 2.67
CA GLU A 76 1.74 9.50 2.09
C GLU A 76 1.36 8.48 3.17
N ALA A 77 2.10 8.45 4.27
CA ALA A 77 1.77 7.60 5.42
C ALA A 77 0.44 7.98 6.06
N ASN A 78 0.13 9.28 6.16
CA ASN A 78 -1.16 9.74 6.69
C ASN A 78 -2.33 9.27 5.84
N GLU A 79 -2.22 9.35 4.51
CA GLU A 79 -3.27 8.87 3.59
C GLU A 79 -3.47 7.35 3.74
N PHE A 80 -2.40 6.59 3.84
CA PHE A 80 -2.44 5.15 4.10
C PHE A 80 -3.13 4.81 5.42
N ILE A 81 -2.73 5.48 6.51
CA ILE A 81 -3.26 5.22 7.85
C ILE A 81 -4.75 5.56 7.93
N VAL A 82 -5.16 6.71 7.39
CA VAL A 82 -6.58 7.13 7.39
C VAL A 82 -7.47 6.12 6.64
N PHE A 83 -6.94 5.47 5.62
CA PHE A 83 -7.68 4.45 4.87
C PHE A 83 -7.81 3.13 5.64
N TRP A 84 -6.72 2.63 6.25
CA TRP A 84 -6.69 1.30 6.83
C TRP A 84 -7.05 1.24 8.31
N LEU A 85 -6.65 2.25 9.09
CA LEU A 85 -6.81 2.23 10.56
C LEU A 85 -8.25 1.99 11.03
N PRO A 86 -9.30 2.56 10.40
CA PRO A 86 -10.69 2.33 10.83
C PRO A 86 -11.11 0.85 10.78
N LEU A 87 -10.46 0.03 9.96
CA LEU A 87 -10.72 -1.39 9.85
C LEU A 87 -9.92 -2.24 10.85
N MET A 88 -8.88 -1.65 11.46
CA MET A 88 -7.87 -2.38 12.20
C MET A 88 -7.85 -2.07 13.71
N GLU A 89 -8.11 -0.82 14.10
CA GLU A 89 -7.87 -0.36 15.48
C GLU A 89 -8.77 -1.01 16.54
N GLN A 90 -9.96 -1.49 16.15
CA GLN A 90 -10.90 -2.16 17.06
C GLN A 90 -10.67 -3.67 17.17
N ASN A 91 -9.80 -4.24 16.37
CA ASN A 91 -9.47 -5.65 16.45
C ASN A 91 -8.63 -5.93 17.71
N PRO A 92 -8.76 -7.10 18.37
CA PRO A 92 -7.85 -7.48 19.44
C PRO A 92 -6.40 -7.46 18.98
N TYR A 93 -6.11 -8.08 17.82
CA TYR A 93 -4.81 -8.08 17.17
C TYR A 93 -4.97 -8.01 15.65
N ASN A 94 -3.93 -7.49 14.99
CA ASN A 94 -3.75 -7.53 13.54
C ASN A 94 -2.44 -8.23 13.23
N VAL A 95 -2.48 -9.26 12.39
CA VAL A 95 -1.30 -9.90 11.82
C VAL A 95 -1.03 -9.22 10.49
N ILE A 96 0.13 -8.59 10.35
CA ILE A 96 0.47 -7.71 9.24
C ILE A 96 1.73 -8.21 8.56
N SER A 97 1.72 -8.28 7.23
CA SER A 97 2.91 -8.57 6.43
C SER A 97 2.95 -7.68 5.20
N PHE A 98 4.09 -7.06 4.92
CA PHE A 98 4.27 -6.22 3.73
C PHE A 98 4.78 -7.07 2.57
N GLN A 99 4.08 -7.04 1.42
CA GLN A 99 4.19 -8.00 0.32
C GLN A 99 4.67 -7.33 -0.99
N ALA A 100 5.69 -6.49 -0.93
CA ALA A 100 6.14 -5.71 -2.08
C ALA A 100 6.48 -6.56 -3.32
N ASP A 101 7.20 -7.65 -3.15
CA ASP A 101 7.65 -8.50 -4.27
C ASP A 101 6.47 -9.23 -4.93
N CYS A 102 5.61 -9.87 -4.14
CA CYS A 102 4.42 -10.56 -4.64
C CYS A 102 3.50 -9.58 -5.38
N TYR A 103 3.29 -8.41 -4.80
CA TYR A 103 2.45 -7.37 -5.39
C TYR A 103 3.04 -6.83 -6.69
N THR A 104 4.36 -6.58 -6.75
CA THR A 104 5.04 -6.10 -7.95
C THR A 104 4.93 -7.07 -9.12
N GLN A 105 4.95 -8.38 -8.86
CA GLN A 105 4.74 -9.39 -9.88
C GLN A 105 3.29 -9.47 -10.36
N ALA A 106 2.32 -9.31 -9.45
CA ALA A 106 0.90 -9.39 -9.76
C ALA A 106 0.37 -8.14 -10.46
N ALA A 107 0.85 -6.96 -10.08
CA ALA A 107 0.40 -5.66 -10.58
C ALA A 107 1.55 -4.89 -11.21
N LYS A 108 1.68 -4.99 -12.54
CA LYS A 108 2.66 -4.19 -13.29
C LYS A 108 2.27 -2.71 -13.27
N LEU A 109 3.23 -1.87 -12.94
CA LEU A 109 3.14 -0.42 -13.00
C LEU A 109 4.06 0.08 -14.11
N GLU A 110 3.49 0.70 -15.13
CA GLU A 110 4.22 1.33 -16.23
C GLU A 110 4.05 2.83 -16.12
N VAL A 111 5.16 3.55 -16.05
CA VAL A 111 5.19 5.02 -15.90
C VAL A 111 6.14 5.60 -16.94
N GLU A 112 5.68 6.62 -17.65
CA GLU A 112 6.47 7.31 -18.66
C GLU A 112 6.38 8.83 -18.44
N PRO A 113 7.50 9.55 -18.36
CA PRO A 113 8.89 9.04 -18.43
C PRO A 113 9.21 8.12 -17.26
N ALA A 114 10.22 7.24 -17.43
CA ALA A 114 10.63 6.32 -16.39
C ALA A 114 11.04 7.07 -15.10
N PRO A 115 10.53 6.69 -13.94
CA PRO A 115 10.89 7.33 -12.68
C PRO A 115 12.33 6.97 -12.25
N ASP A 116 12.99 7.88 -11.54
CA ASP A 116 14.29 7.63 -10.93
C ASP A 116 14.18 6.72 -9.70
N THR A 117 13.04 6.80 -9.00
CA THR A 117 12.76 5.98 -7.81
C THR A 117 11.31 5.49 -7.84
N VAL A 118 11.11 4.22 -7.52
CA VAL A 118 9.78 3.64 -7.32
C VAL A 118 9.69 3.05 -5.93
N ILE A 119 8.70 3.51 -5.15
CA ILE A 119 8.39 2.99 -3.81
C ILE A 119 7.01 2.37 -3.88
N ARG A 120 6.94 1.06 -3.64
CA ARG A 120 5.68 0.32 -3.64
C ARG A 120 5.49 -0.35 -2.28
N VAL A 121 4.39 -0.02 -1.61
CA VAL A 121 4.02 -0.57 -0.30
C VAL A 121 2.70 -1.30 -0.43
N PHE A 122 2.69 -2.58 -0.16
CA PHE A 122 1.48 -3.38 -0.14
C PHE A 122 1.37 -4.14 1.18
N MET A 123 0.31 -3.89 1.93
CA MET A 123 0.04 -4.49 3.23
C MET A 123 -1.00 -5.60 3.10
N ALA A 124 -0.62 -6.85 3.32
CA ALA A 124 -1.57 -7.91 3.59
C ALA A 124 -1.76 -8.02 5.12
N TRP A 125 -3.01 -8.11 5.56
CA TRP A 125 -3.29 -8.20 6.98
C TRP A 125 -4.53 -9.04 7.26
N GLN A 126 -4.59 -9.59 8.45
CA GLN A 126 -5.75 -10.32 8.96
C GLN A 126 -5.97 -10.00 10.43
N LYS A 127 -7.24 -9.93 10.85
CA LYS A 127 -7.59 -9.82 12.25
C LYS A 127 -7.33 -11.13 12.98
N SER A 128 -6.98 -11.03 14.27
CA SER A 128 -6.83 -12.20 15.14
C SER A 128 -7.39 -11.88 16.53
N ASP A 129 -8.07 -12.85 17.13
CA ASP A 129 -8.61 -12.72 18.49
C ASP A 129 -7.52 -12.92 19.56
N ALA A 130 -6.37 -13.49 19.17
CA ALA A 130 -5.25 -13.75 20.07
C ALA A 130 -3.92 -13.32 19.43
N PHE A 131 -2.90 -13.16 20.28
CA PHE A 131 -1.55 -12.92 19.80
C PHE A 131 -1.04 -14.10 18.98
N VAL A 132 -0.48 -13.79 17.80
CA VAL A 132 0.15 -14.76 16.90
C VAL A 132 1.66 -14.53 16.92
N GLY A 133 2.42 -15.56 17.29
CA GLY A 133 3.88 -15.55 17.19
C GLY A 133 4.30 -15.63 15.72
N ILE A 134 4.85 -14.56 15.20
CA ILE A 134 5.34 -14.46 13.81
C ILE A 134 6.75 -13.88 13.80
N ALA A 135 7.62 -14.40 12.94
CA ALA A 135 8.98 -13.87 12.79
C ALA A 135 8.93 -12.45 12.23
N GLU A 136 9.70 -11.54 12.82
CA GLU A 136 9.73 -10.14 12.43
C GLU A 136 10.23 -9.98 10.98
N GLN A 137 9.53 -9.16 10.21
CA GLN A 137 9.90 -8.79 8.85
C GLN A 137 10.86 -7.61 8.86
N ALA A 138 11.98 -7.71 8.14
CA ALA A 138 12.85 -6.57 7.88
C ALA A 138 12.18 -5.60 6.90
N LEU A 139 12.09 -4.33 7.28
CA LEU A 139 11.54 -3.27 6.45
C LEU A 139 12.65 -2.38 5.93
N THR A 140 12.70 -2.21 4.61
CA THR A 140 13.69 -1.37 3.92
C THR A 140 13.01 -0.61 2.78
N ALA A 141 13.61 0.52 2.40
CA ALA A 141 13.17 1.30 1.25
C ALA A 141 14.35 1.72 0.40
N PRO A 142 14.15 1.96 -0.91
CA PRO A 142 15.14 2.62 -1.73
C PRO A 142 15.32 4.07 -1.27
N GLU A 143 16.51 4.61 -1.47
CA GLU A 143 16.73 6.04 -1.27
C GLU A 143 15.93 6.83 -2.31
N ARG A 144 15.11 7.77 -1.83
CA ARG A 144 14.28 8.61 -2.69
C ARG A 144 15.15 9.63 -3.43
N ARG A 145 15.19 9.54 -4.75
CA ARG A 145 15.95 10.42 -5.64
C ARG A 145 15.12 10.82 -6.85
N GLY A 146 15.30 12.06 -7.32
CA GLY A 146 14.71 12.56 -8.55
C GLY A 146 13.20 12.41 -8.64
N PHE A 147 12.73 12.07 -9.83
CA PHE A 147 11.31 11.76 -10.06
C PHE A 147 10.95 10.45 -9.36
N THR A 148 10.16 10.57 -8.31
CA THR A 148 9.76 9.43 -7.47
C THR A 148 8.29 9.13 -7.64
N VAL A 149 7.98 7.87 -7.93
CA VAL A 149 6.62 7.34 -7.93
C VAL A 149 6.41 6.54 -6.66
N VAL A 150 5.34 6.86 -5.94
CA VAL A 150 4.91 6.15 -4.75
C VAL A 150 3.56 5.51 -5.02
N GLU A 151 3.46 4.22 -4.78
CA GLU A 151 2.20 3.48 -4.80
C GLU A 151 2.05 2.71 -3.50
N TRP A 152 0.88 2.82 -2.91
CA TRP A 152 0.57 2.03 -1.73
C TRP A 152 -0.82 1.38 -1.86
N GLY A 153 -0.97 0.25 -1.22
CA GLY A 153 -2.22 -0.49 -1.18
C GLY A 153 -2.20 -1.56 -0.11
N GLY A 154 -3.21 -2.39 -0.10
CA GLY A 154 -3.30 -3.50 0.83
C GLY A 154 -4.55 -4.33 0.62
N THR A 155 -4.65 -5.37 1.42
CA THR A 155 -5.82 -6.26 1.45
C THR A 155 -5.99 -6.89 2.82
N GLU A 156 -7.25 -7.05 3.23
CA GLU A 156 -7.60 -7.91 4.35
C GLU A 156 -7.71 -9.35 3.85
N ILE A 157 -7.09 -10.28 4.56
CA ILE A 157 -7.19 -11.71 4.30
C ILE A 157 -8.24 -12.29 5.23
N SER A 158 -9.25 -12.92 4.65
CA SER A 158 -10.26 -13.65 5.42
C SER A 158 -9.66 -14.93 6.01
N THR A 159 -9.89 -15.19 7.28
CA THR A 159 -9.41 -16.40 7.97
C THR A 159 -10.01 -17.71 7.43
N GLY A 160 -10.73 -17.67 6.31
CA GLY A 160 -11.39 -18.80 5.64
C GLY A 160 -10.75 -19.26 4.32
N ASP A 161 -9.73 -18.58 3.81
CA ASP A 161 -9.15 -18.87 2.50
C ASP A 161 -7.95 -19.84 2.54
N GLU A 162 -7.74 -20.52 3.66
CA GLU A 162 -6.81 -21.65 3.72
C GLU A 162 -7.52 -22.94 3.25
N ASN A 163 -7.56 -23.15 1.92
CA ASN A 163 -7.74 -24.47 1.30
C ASN A 163 -6.95 -24.57 -0.01
#